data_7a49072c0fe3e3d978b5c75908f0ee69
#
_entry.id   7a49072c0fe3e3d978b5c75908f0ee69
#
_cell.length_a   1.000
_cell.length_b   1.000
_cell.length_c   1.000
_cell.angle_alpha   90.00
_cell.angle_beta   90.00
_cell.angle_gamma   90.00
#
_symmetry.space_group_name_H-M   'P 1'
#
loop_
_entity.id
_entity.type
_entity.pdbx_description
1 polymer ?
#
loop_
_entity_poly.entity_id
_entity_poly.type
_entity_poly.pdbx_seq_one_letter_code
_entity_poly.pdbx_strand_id
1 'polypeptide(L)'
;MLWSAAKDSKRHDYFANSNHFAIHVLKKQQIDLCSAFVKPTQGFEEIGWQYNSHGVPIINDCLALFECSFYSKHEGGDHTIFLGRVDSFSIDKGEPLIFLQGKYT
;
A
#
# COMPACT_ATOMS: atom_id res chain seq x y z
N MET A 1 8.98 -8.97 -1.62
CA MET A 1 7.58 -8.52 -1.48
C MET A 1 6.80 -8.92 -2.72
N LEU A 2 5.71 -9.62 -2.52
CA LEU A 2 4.81 -10.01 -3.60
C LEU A 2 3.42 -9.45 -3.32
N TRP A 3 2.81 -8.84 -4.33
CA TRP A 3 1.43 -8.36 -4.24
C TRP A 3 0.79 -8.38 -5.62
N SER A 4 -0.51 -8.20 -5.71
CA SER A 4 -1.21 -8.22 -6.98
C SER A 4 -2.20 -7.06 -7.09
N ALA A 5 -2.35 -6.56 -8.31
CA ALA A 5 -3.30 -5.49 -8.62
C ALA A 5 -4.32 -5.99 -9.66
N ALA A 6 -5.59 -5.71 -9.44
CA ALA A 6 -6.62 -6.01 -10.40
C ALA A 6 -6.40 -5.19 -11.67
N LYS A 7 -6.49 -5.84 -12.84
CA LYS A 7 -6.27 -5.18 -14.14
C LYS A 7 -7.32 -4.11 -14.44
N ASP A 8 -8.53 -4.25 -13.91
CA ASP A 8 -9.60 -3.28 -14.06
C ASP A 8 -9.56 -2.15 -13.03
N SER A 9 -8.61 -2.17 -12.10
CA SER A 9 -8.43 -1.09 -11.15
C SER A 9 -7.92 0.17 -11.85
N LYS A 10 -8.46 1.32 -11.47
CA LYS A 10 -8.02 2.62 -11.99
C LYS A 10 -6.57 2.94 -11.63
N ARG A 11 -6.01 2.28 -10.63
CA ARG A 11 -4.64 2.49 -10.16
C ARG A 11 -3.64 1.50 -10.74
N HIS A 12 -4.11 0.52 -11.50
CA HIS A 12 -3.24 -0.55 -12.03
C HIS A 12 -2.04 0.00 -12.80
N ASP A 13 -2.28 0.95 -13.71
CA ASP A 13 -1.21 1.46 -14.57
C ASP A 13 -0.18 2.29 -13.80
N TYR A 14 -0.59 2.95 -12.73
CA TYR A 14 0.33 3.65 -11.85
C TYR A 14 1.37 2.68 -11.28
N PHE A 15 0.92 1.55 -10.79
CA PHE A 15 1.82 0.54 -10.22
C PHE A 15 2.63 -0.16 -11.29
N ALA A 16 2.02 -0.46 -12.43
CA ALA A 16 2.70 -1.15 -13.54
C ALA A 16 3.86 -0.32 -14.11
N ASN A 17 3.80 0.99 -14.02
CA ASN A 17 4.80 1.91 -14.56
C ASN A 17 5.72 2.51 -13.51
N SER A 18 5.55 2.14 -12.23
CA SER A 18 6.37 2.67 -11.14
C SER A 18 7.63 1.84 -10.93
N ASN A 19 8.74 2.52 -10.65
CA ASN A 19 9.99 1.86 -10.29
C ASN A 19 10.13 1.61 -8.79
N HIS A 20 9.34 2.29 -7.99
CA HIS A 20 9.36 2.19 -6.53
C HIS A 20 7.94 2.20 -6.00
N PHE A 21 7.71 1.49 -4.92
CA PHE A 21 6.42 1.47 -4.24
C PHE A 21 6.62 1.20 -2.75
N ALA A 22 5.56 1.42 -1.97
CA ALA A 22 5.55 1.14 -0.54
C ALA A 22 4.32 0.31 -0.20
N ILE A 23 4.52 -0.65 0.70
CA ILE A 23 3.45 -1.45 1.27
C ILE A 23 3.33 -1.08 2.75
N HIS A 24 2.11 -0.73 3.14
CA HIS A 24 1.80 -0.33 4.51
C HIS A 24 0.89 -1.36 5.16
N VAL A 25 1.21 -1.74 6.38
CA VAL A 25 0.29 -2.50 7.23
C VAL A 25 -0.28 -1.52 8.25
N LEU A 26 -1.58 -1.33 8.22
CA LEU A 26 -2.25 -0.35 9.06
C LEU A 26 -2.49 -0.89 10.47
N LYS A 27 -2.50 0.01 11.45
CA LYS A 27 -2.91 -0.28 12.82
C LYS A 27 -4.43 -0.34 12.89
N LYS A 28 -4.95 -1.06 13.88
CA LYS A 28 -6.38 -1.21 14.11
C LYS A 28 -7.12 0.14 14.22
N GLN A 29 -6.51 1.13 14.85
CA GLN A 29 -7.09 2.46 14.99
C GLN A 29 -7.06 3.28 13.70
N GLN A 30 -6.42 2.81 12.65
CA GLN A 30 -6.31 3.50 11.36
C GLN A 30 -7.40 3.08 10.36
N ILE A 31 -8.53 2.58 10.85
CA ILE A 31 -9.66 2.15 10.02
C ILE A 31 -10.20 3.30 9.14
N ASP A 32 -10.23 4.52 9.66
CA ASP A 32 -10.70 5.69 8.90
C ASP A 32 -9.78 5.99 7.71
N LEU A 33 -8.51 5.73 7.87
CA LEU A 33 -7.52 5.88 6.82
C LEU A 33 -7.76 4.91 5.67
N CYS A 34 -8.09 3.67 6.00
CA CYS A 34 -8.47 2.66 5.02
C CYS A 34 -9.70 3.11 4.22
N SER A 35 -10.71 3.67 4.88
CA SER A 35 -11.91 4.20 4.24
C SER A 35 -11.58 5.38 3.31
N ALA A 36 -10.63 6.22 3.65
CA ALA A 36 -10.19 7.35 2.84
C ALA A 36 -9.57 6.91 1.51
N PHE A 37 -8.90 5.77 1.48
CA PHE A 37 -8.31 5.23 0.24
C PHE A 37 -9.35 4.64 -0.72
N VAL A 38 -10.50 4.22 -0.22
CA VAL A 38 -11.59 3.71 -1.06
C VAL A 38 -12.31 4.86 -1.77
N LYS A 39 -12.28 6.06 -1.21
CA LYS A 39 -12.88 7.26 -1.79
C LYS A 39 -11.78 8.16 -2.35
N PRO A 40 -11.56 8.21 -3.67
CA PRO A 40 -10.36 8.81 -4.25
C PRO A 40 -10.28 10.34 -4.19
N THR A 41 -11.30 11.04 -3.70
CA THR A 41 -11.37 12.50 -3.79
C THR A 41 -11.23 13.25 -2.47
N GLN A 42 -11.18 12.55 -1.34
CA GLN A 42 -11.15 13.21 -0.04
C GLN A 42 -10.32 12.39 0.93
N GLY A 43 -9.28 12.93 1.46
CA GLY A 43 -8.58 12.32 2.56
C GLY A 43 -7.07 12.31 2.51
N PHE A 44 -6.46 12.42 1.34
CA PHE A 44 -5.00 12.47 1.25
C PHE A 44 -4.43 13.69 1.98
N GLU A 45 -5.17 14.80 1.99
CA GLU A 45 -4.72 16.04 2.63
C GLU A 45 -4.78 15.99 4.17
N GLU A 46 -5.65 15.13 4.73
CA GLU A 46 -5.84 15.00 6.17
C GLU A 46 -4.99 13.89 6.79
N ILE A 47 -4.35 13.08 5.96
CA ILE A 47 -3.50 11.98 6.39
C ILE A 47 -2.08 12.48 6.56
N GLY A 48 -1.46 12.17 7.69
CA GLY A 48 -0.04 12.45 7.89
C GLY A 48 0.81 11.60 6.94
N TRP A 49 1.30 12.20 5.87
CA TRP A 49 2.12 11.52 4.88
C TRP A 49 3.25 12.42 4.39
N GLN A 50 4.26 11.79 3.81
CA GLN A 50 5.40 12.48 3.22
C GLN A 50 5.96 11.65 2.08
N TYR A 51 6.72 12.26 1.18
CA TYR A 51 7.45 11.51 0.16
C TYR A 51 8.75 10.96 0.74
N ASN A 52 9.09 9.72 0.33
CA ASN A 52 10.43 9.21 0.60
C ASN A 52 11.44 9.77 -0.42
N SER A 53 12.69 9.30 -0.35
CA SER A 53 13.75 9.75 -1.27
C SER A 53 13.51 9.40 -2.74
N HIS A 54 12.60 8.48 -3.03
CA HIS A 54 12.23 8.06 -4.39
C HIS A 54 10.90 8.64 -4.85
N GLY A 55 10.32 9.59 -4.11
CA GLY A 55 9.06 10.21 -4.47
C GLY A 55 7.83 9.36 -4.20
N VAL A 56 7.94 8.31 -3.39
CA VAL A 56 6.82 7.46 -3.02
C VAL A 56 6.13 8.04 -1.78
N PRO A 57 4.79 8.19 -1.80
CA PRO A 57 4.07 8.64 -0.61
C PRO A 57 4.15 7.60 0.51
N ILE A 58 4.53 8.04 1.69
CA ILE A 58 4.65 7.23 2.89
C ILE A 58 3.70 7.77 3.94
N ILE A 59 2.86 6.90 4.50
CA ILE A 59 1.93 7.23 5.57
C ILE A 59 2.65 7.07 6.90
N ASN A 60 2.51 8.09 7.76
CA ASN A 60 3.12 8.07 9.08
C ASN A 60 2.34 7.16 10.04
N ASP A 61 3.03 6.63 11.02
CA ASP A 61 2.46 5.90 12.17
C ASP A 61 1.72 4.60 11.83
N CYS A 62 1.99 3.99 10.68
CA CYS A 62 1.46 2.66 10.39
C CYS A 62 2.21 1.58 11.20
N LEU A 63 1.61 0.39 11.25
CA LEU A 63 2.19 -0.73 12.01
C LEU A 63 3.47 -1.24 11.36
N ALA A 64 3.47 -1.36 10.05
CA ALA A 64 4.66 -1.76 9.30
C ALA A 64 4.70 -1.04 7.96
N LEU A 65 5.92 -0.74 7.53
CA LEU A 65 6.18 -0.08 6.26
C LEU A 65 7.29 -0.84 5.56
N PHE A 66 7.04 -1.20 4.30
CA PHE A 66 8.03 -1.81 3.42
C PHE A 66 8.23 -0.91 2.21
N GLU A 67 9.42 -0.35 2.08
CA GLU A 67 9.79 0.48 0.93
C GLU A 67 10.53 -0.40 -0.07
N CYS A 68 9.99 -0.46 -1.29
CA CYS A 68 10.40 -1.45 -2.28
C CYS A 68 10.77 -0.79 -3.61
N SER A 69 11.66 -1.47 -4.33
CA SER A 69 11.91 -1.21 -5.75
C SER A 69 11.31 -2.31 -6.60
N PHE A 70 10.84 -1.95 -7.79
CA PHE A 70 10.26 -2.92 -8.73
C PHE A 70 11.31 -3.95 -9.14
N TYR A 71 10.94 -5.22 -9.13
CA TYR A 71 11.79 -6.31 -9.58
C TYR A 71 11.25 -6.95 -10.85
N SER A 72 10.00 -7.46 -10.81
CA SER A 72 9.38 -8.09 -11.97
C SER A 72 7.85 -8.06 -11.84
N LYS A 73 7.18 -8.27 -12.97
CA LYS A 73 5.72 -8.44 -13.00
C LYS A 73 5.37 -9.69 -13.79
N HIS A 74 4.27 -10.32 -13.42
CA HIS A 74 3.82 -11.59 -14.00
C HIS A 74 2.31 -11.57 -14.23
N GLU A 75 1.87 -12.29 -15.26
CA GLU A 75 0.45 -12.46 -15.54
C GLU A 75 -0.22 -13.33 -14.46
N GLY A 76 -1.33 -12.85 -13.93
CA GLY A 76 -2.12 -13.54 -12.91
C GLY A 76 -3.61 -13.58 -13.24
N GLY A 77 -3.98 -13.77 -14.51
CA GLY A 77 -5.38 -13.79 -14.93
C GLY A 77 -5.97 -12.37 -14.96
N ASP A 78 -6.95 -12.09 -14.10
CA ASP A 78 -7.55 -10.75 -13.97
C ASP A 78 -6.72 -9.80 -13.07
N HIS A 79 -5.58 -10.26 -12.61
CA HIS A 79 -4.62 -9.49 -11.81
C HIS A 79 -3.24 -9.53 -12.45
N THR A 80 -2.44 -8.53 -12.15
CA THR A 80 -1.00 -8.54 -12.42
C THR A 80 -0.28 -8.78 -11.10
N ILE A 81 0.66 -9.73 -11.09
CA ILE A 81 1.47 -10.03 -9.90
C ILE A 81 2.75 -9.21 -9.97
N PHE A 82 3.04 -8.49 -8.90
CA PHE A 82 4.25 -7.67 -8.78
C PHE A 82 5.19 -8.26 -7.76
N LEU A 83 6.46 -8.35 -8.13
CA LEU A 83 7.54 -8.68 -7.21
C LEU A 83 8.39 -7.44 -7.00
N GLY A 84 8.66 -7.13 -5.75
CA GLY A 84 9.53 -6.02 -5.38
C GLY A 84 10.64 -6.47 -4.45
N ARG A 85 11.80 -5.81 -4.58
CA ARG A 85 12.86 -5.93 -3.60
C ARG A 85 12.51 -5.02 -2.43
N VAL A 86 12.56 -5.56 -1.21
CA VAL A 86 12.42 -4.75 -0.01
C VAL A 86 13.76 -4.07 0.25
N ASP A 87 13.81 -2.77 0.04
CA ASP A 87 15.03 -1.97 0.24
C ASP A 87 15.17 -1.53 1.69
N SER A 88 14.03 -1.23 2.34
CA SER A 88 14.00 -0.90 3.77
C SER A 88 12.64 -1.27 4.35
N PHE A 89 12.61 -1.51 5.65
CA PHE A 89 11.35 -1.73 6.36
C PHE A 89 11.43 -1.18 7.77
N SER A 90 10.27 -0.87 8.32
CA SER A 90 10.12 -0.49 9.73
C SER A 90 8.88 -1.14 10.32
N ILE A 91 8.94 -1.45 11.60
CA ILE A 91 7.84 -2.09 12.33
C ILE A 91 7.65 -1.33 13.63
N ASP A 92 6.39 -1.01 13.94
CA ASP A 92 6.00 -0.38 15.18
C ASP A 92 5.25 -1.38 16.06
N LYS A 93 4.94 -0.99 17.28
CA LYS A 93 4.13 -1.78 18.20
C LYS A 93 2.65 -1.49 17.99
N GLY A 94 1.84 -2.52 18.12
CA GLY A 94 0.39 -2.37 18.01
C GLY A 94 -0.27 -3.58 17.40
N GLU A 95 -1.56 -3.47 17.19
CA GLU A 95 -2.37 -4.50 16.57
C GLU A 95 -2.69 -4.13 15.13
N PRO A 96 -2.65 -5.09 14.19
CA PRO A 96 -2.98 -4.81 12.80
C PRO A 96 -4.47 -4.61 12.60
N LEU A 97 -4.81 -3.80 11.60
CA LEU A 97 -6.16 -3.74 11.07
C LEU A 97 -6.40 -4.99 10.24
N ILE A 98 -7.42 -5.76 10.60
CA ILE A 98 -7.74 -7.03 9.96
C ILE A 98 -9.05 -6.91 9.21
N PHE A 99 -9.08 -7.41 7.99
CA PHE A 99 -10.29 -7.58 7.20
C PHE A 99 -10.69 -9.05 7.24
N LEU A 100 -11.80 -9.35 7.91
CA LEU A 100 -12.28 -10.72 8.11
C LEU A 100 -13.76 -10.79 7.79
N GLN A 101 -14.14 -11.72 6.90
CA GLN A 101 -15.52 -11.97 6.51
C GLN A 101 -16.29 -10.70 6.12
N GLY A 102 -15.63 -9.82 5.37
CA GLY A 102 -16.24 -8.58 4.90
C GLY A 102 -16.23 -7.43 5.91
N LYS A 103 -15.56 -7.58 7.03
CA LYS A 103 -15.51 -6.56 8.10
C LYS A 103 -14.08 -6.28 8.54
N TYR A 104 -13.81 -5.02 8.85
CA TYR A 104 -12.57 -4.61 9.51
C TYR A 104 -12.67 -4.77 11.02
N THR A 105 -11.63 -5.31 11.60
CA THR A 105 -11.53 -5.46 13.06
C THR A 105 -10.16 -5.06 13.59
#